data_f04a79b0ceacfaf9a03c8349af37db6e
#
_entry.id   f04a79b0ceacfaf9a03c8349af37db6e
#
_cell.length_a   1.000
_cell.length_b   1.000
_cell.length_c   1.000
_cell.angle_alpha   90.00
_cell.angle_beta   90.00
_cell.angle_gamma   90.00
#
_symmetry.space_group_name_H-M   'P 1'
#
loop_
_entity.id
_entity.type
_entity.pdbx_description
1 polymer ?
#
loop_
_entity_poly.entity_id
_entity_poly.type
_entity_poly.pdbx_seq_one_letter_code
_entity_poly.pdbx_strand_id
1 'polypeptide(L)'
;AYSKEMFQEDGTYYTSHLWITGIDNIAFECSFTVPKGGAVKEAEEVIATLEIRKEDQKYPAELIPIRLSEIYLVNESYEWTVSMVKQELKKDFQGVEEDLEKLQQVIDSGKIRPKKKEEWMAIGITICAILANEIDGMEWMTLIDGNREAPLLRYKDRTIDPMKLTWSRVKAGEPCNVVEEYKKCLD
;
A
#
# COMPACT_ATOMS: atom_id res chain seq x y z
N ALA A 1 22.23 -19.58 -10.65
CA ALA A 1 21.66 -20.88 -10.97
C ALA A 1 20.33 -20.71 -11.67
N TYR A 2 19.97 -21.67 -12.52
CA TYR A 2 18.68 -21.71 -13.22
C TYR A 2 18.11 -23.12 -13.12
N SER A 3 16.79 -23.21 -12.89
CA SER A 3 16.04 -24.45 -12.97
C SER A 3 14.69 -24.23 -13.62
N LYS A 4 14.04 -25.31 -14.04
CA LYS A 4 12.65 -25.25 -14.51
C LYS A 4 11.88 -26.46 -14.01
N GLU A 5 10.62 -26.24 -13.73
CA GLU A 5 9.69 -27.26 -13.28
C GLU A 5 8.38 -27.17 -14.06
N MET A 6 7.77 -28.31 -14.39
CA MET A 6 6.45 -28.35 -15.01
C MET A 6 5.43 -28.82 -13.99
N PHE A 7 4.28 -28.15 -13.96
CA PHE A 7 3.15 -28.54 -13.13
C PHE A 7 1.81 -28.34 -13.87
N GLN A 8 0.75 -28.85 -13.32
CA GLN A 8 -0.61 -28.73 -13.88
C GLN A 8 -1.50 -28.05 -12.86
N GLU A 9 -2.25 -27.05 -13.29
CA GLU A 9 -3.27 -26.37 -12.51
C GLU A 9 -4.52 -26.17 -13.40
N ASP A 10 -5.69 -26.51 -12.88
CA ASP A 10 -6.98 -26.41 -13.60
C ASP A 10 -6.98 -27.01 -15.02
N GLY A 11 -6.28 -28.13 -15.20
CA GLY A 11 -6.18 -28.81 -16.51
C GLY A 11 -5.17 -28.19 -17.47
N THR A 12 -4.58 -27.09 -17.13
CA THR A 12 -3.55 -26.39 -17.95
C THR A 12 -2.15 -26.75 -17.44
N TYR A 13 -1.25 -27.06 -18.40
CA TYR A 13 0.16 -27.29 -18.06
C TYR A 13 0.94 -25.98 -18.12
N TYR A 14 1.73 -25.75 -17.07
CA TYR A 14 2.62 -24.61 -16.92
C TYR A 14 4.07 -25.05 -16.80
N THR A 15 4.97 -24.15 -17.13
CA THR A 15 6.39 -24.28 -16.85
C THR A 15 6.80 -23.09 -15.98
N SER A 16 7.32 -23.35 -14.78
CA SER A 16 7.95 -22.34 -13.94
C SER A 16 9.45 -22.34 -14.18
N HIS A 17 9.98 -21.17 -14.43
CA HIS A 17 11.40 -20.91 -14.62
C HIS A 17 11.91 -20.15 -13.41
N LEU A 18 12.99 -20.62 -12.82
CA LEU A 18 13.56 -20.09 -11.59
C LEU A 18 15.02 -19.70 -11.82
N TRP A 19 15.35 -18.44 -11.58
CA TRP A 19 16.71 -17.92 -11.57
C TRP A 19 17.09 -17.56 -10.15
N ILE A 20 18.22 -18.06 -9.69
CA ILE A 20 18.77 -17.77 -8.36
C ILE A 20 20.17 -17.22 -8.54
N THR A 21 20.42 -16.08 -7.95
CA THR A 21 21.74 -15.47 -7.83
C THR A 21 21.96 -14.95 -6.42
N GLY A 22 23.18 -14.58 -6.09
CA GLY A 22 23.51 -14.02 -4.78
C GLY A 22 24.70 -13.09 -4.86
N ILE A 23 24.68 -12.06 -4.02
CA ILE A 23 25.81 -11.15 -3.78
C ILE A 23 25.97 -11.03 -2.27
N ASP A 24 27.16 -11.27 -1.79
CA ASP A 24 27.49 -11.28 -0.37
C ASP A 24 26.55 -12.20 0.43
N ASN A 25 25.75 -11.63 1.34
CA ASN A 25 24.81 -12.35 2.19
C ASN A 25 23.36 -12.30 1.69
N ILE A 26 23.13 -11.77 0.48
CA ILE A 26 21.78 -11.62 -0.09
C ILE A 26 21.62 -12.65 -1.20
N ALA A 27 20.58 -13.50 -1.08
CA ALA A 27 20.10 -14.35 -2.16
C ALA A 27 18.96 -13.67 -2.88
N PHE A 28 18.99 -13.71 -4.20
CA PHE A 28 17.95 -13.17 -5.07
C PHE A 28 17.33 -14.31 -5.87
N GLU A 29 16.02 -14.42 -5.81
CA GLU A 29 15.23 -15.40 -6.53
C GLU A 29 14.21 -14.70 -7.43
N CYS A 30 14.17 -15.10 -8.71
CA CYS A 30 13.20 -14.65 -9.66
C CYS A 30 12.49 -15.85 -10.28
N SER A 31 11.18 -15.91 -10.12
CA SER A 31 10.33 -16.96 -10.69
C SER A 31 9.46 -16.40 -11.80
N PHE A 32 9.40 -17.10 -12.92
CA PHE A 32 8.55 -16.74 -14.05
C PHE A 32 7.80 -17.97 -14.53
N THR A 33 6.45 -17.91 -14.50
CA THR A 33 5.59 -19.03 -14.87
C THR A 33 4.85 -18.72 -16.17
N VAL A 34 4.97 -19.62 -17.13
CA VAL A 34 4.31 -19.52 -18.43
C VAL A 34 3.51 -20.79 -18.75
N PRO A 35 2.46 -20.73 -19.56
CA PRO A 35 1.84 -21.92 -20.11
C PRO A 35 2.87 -22.77 -20.87
N LYS A 36 2.67 -24.08 -20.88
CA LYS A 36 3.58 -25.00 -21.59
C LYS A 36 3.82 -24.56 -23.02
N GLY A 37 5.09 -24.37 -23.39
CA GLY A 37 5.50 -23.87 -24.69
C GLY A 37 5.49 -22.35 -24.82
N GLY A 38 5.15 -21.61 -23.76
CA GLY A 38 5.26 -20.16 -23.71
C GLY A 38 6.72 -19.69 -23.81
N ALA A 39 6.93 -18.49 -24.33
CA ALA A 39 8.25 -17.90 -24.48
C ALA A 39 8.74 -17.34 -23.13
N VAL A 40 10.01 -17.53 -22.83
CA VAL A 40 10.70 -16.98 -21.64
C VAL A 40 11.54 -15.75 -21.95
N LYS A 41 11.57 -15.32 -23.21
CA LYS A 41 12.40 -14.20 -23.65
C LYS A 41 12.15 -12.92 -22.82
N GLU A 42 10.91 -12.62 -22.53
CA GLU A 42 10.54 -11.46 -21.70
C GLU A 42 11.12 -11.56 -20.29
N ALA A 43 11.09 -12.77 -19.68
CA ALA A 43 11.70 -12.99 -18.38
C ALA A 43 13.22 -12.79 -18.42
N GLU A 44 13.89 -13.30 -19.45
CA GLU A 44 15.34 -13.11 -19.64
C GLU A 44 15.69 -11.64 -19.85
N GLU A 45 14.89 -10.89 -20.59
CA GLU A 45 15.05 -9.45 -20.77
C GLU A 45 14.90 -8.70 -19.44
N VAL A 46 13.88 -9.01 -18.64
CA VAL A 46 13.68 -8.43 -17.30
C VAL A 46 14.85 -8.76 -16.37
N ILE A 47 15.28 -10.02 -16.32
CA ILE A 47 16.41 -10.45 -15.49
C ILE A 47 17.72 -9.75 -15.88
N ALA A 48 17.92 -9.49 -17.18
CA ALA A 48 19.10 -8.79 -17.67
C ALA A 48 19.15 -7.31 -17.22
N THR A 49 18.01 -6.72 -16.84
CA THR A 49 17.93 -5.35 -16.33
C THR A 49 18.02 -5.24 -14.80
N LEU A 50 18.12 -6.36 -14.09
CA LEU A 50 18.18 -6.35 -12.63
C LEU A 50 19.48 -5.72 -12.14
N GLU A 51 19.34 -4.67 -11.35
CA GLU A 51 20.43 -4.03 -10.63
C GLU A 51 20.22 -4.20 -9.12
N ILE A 52 21.26 -4.65 -8.43
CA ILE A 52 21.23 -4.77 -6.96
C ILE A 52 21.62 -3.43 -6.36
N ARG A 53 20.74 -2.87 -5.55
CA ARG A 53 21.00 -1.64 -4.81
C ARG A 53 22.14 -1.88 -3.81
N LYS A 54 23.12 -0.97 -3.81
CA LYS A 54 24.19 -0.98 -2.82
C LYS A 54 23.68 -0.37 -1.52
N GLU A 55 24.09 -0.94 -0.38
CA GLU A 55 23.60 -0.55 0.95
C GLU A 55 23.80 0.94 1.27
N ASP A 56 24.88 1.53 0.78
CA ASP A 56 25.28 2.92 1.01
C ASP A 56 24.79 3.89 -0.07
N GLN A 57 24.12 3.39 -1.12
CA GLN A 57 23.62 4.23 -2.21
C GLN A 57 22.16 4.63 -1.99
N LYS A 58 21.93 5.95 -1.77
CA LYS A 58 20.58 6.50 -1.71
C LYS A 58 20.05 6.67 -3.13
N TYR A 59 19.02 5.90 -3.46
CA TYR A 59 18.28 6.05 -4.71
C TYR A 59 17.18 7.11 -4.55
N PRO A 60 16.79 7.80 -5.64
CA PRO A 60 15.63 8.68 -5.62
C PRO A 60 14.37 7.91 -5.21
N ALA A 61 13.46 8.60 -4.56
CA ALA A 61 12.15 8.03 -4.26
C ALA A 61 11.38 7.77 -5.57
N GLU A 62 10.74 6.63 -5.65
CA GLU A 62 9.97 6.19 -6.81
C GLU A 62 8.51 6.00 -6.43
N LEU A 63 7.62 6.35 -7.36
CA LEU A 63 6.19 6.04 -7.29
C LEU A 63 5.89 5.03 -8.40
N ILE A 64 5.44 3.86 -8.00
CA ILE A 64 5.04 2.78 -8.91
C ILE A 64 3.55 2.47 -8.71
N PRO A 65 2.89 1.79 -9.66
CA PRO A 65 1.55 1.28 -9.45
C PRO A 65 1.45 0.48 -8.15
N ILE A 66 0.31 0.57 -7.47
CA ILE A 66 0.13 -0.09 -6.18
C ILE A 66 0.41 -1.59 -6.28
N ARG A 67 1.23 -2.11 -5.37
CA ARG A 67 1.55 -3.54 -5.31
C ARG A 67 0.53 -4.29 -4.45
N LEU A 68 0.51 -5.59 -4.60
CA LEU A 68 -0.42 -6.47 -3.88
C LEU A 68 -0.30 -6.34 -2.35
N SER A 69 0.92 -6.19 -1.82
CA SER A 69 1.15 -5.97 -0.38
C SER A 69 0.47 -4.71 0.15
N GLU A 70 0.53 -3.61 -0.60
CA GLU A 70 -0.12 -2.36 -0.21
C GLU A 70 -1.63 -2.41 -0.42
N ILE A 71 -2.13 -3.17 -1.42
CA ILE A 71 -3.58 -3.41 -1.57
C ILE A 71 -4.12 -4.14 -0.33
N TYR A 72 -3.44 -5.17 0.14
CA TYR A 72 -3.83 -5.86 1.38
C TYR A 72 -3.81 -4.91 2.59
N LEU A 73 -2.76 -4.11 2.72
CA LEU A 73 -2.67 -3.12 3.80
C LEU A 73 -3.81 -2.09 3.75
N VAL A 74 -4.17 -1.61 2.56
CA VAL A 74 -5.30 -0.69 2.38
C VAL A 74 -6.61 -1.35 2.80
N ASN A 75 -6.86 -2.57 2.34
CA ASN A 75 -8.09 -3.30 2.66
C ASN A 75 -8.20 -3.63 4.16
N GLU A 76 -7.15 -4.18 4.77
CA GLU A 76 -7.13 -4.48 6.21
C GLU A 76 -7.32 -3.23 7.07
N SER A 77 -6.70 -2.11 6.69
CA SER A 77 -6.83 -0.83 7.38
C SER A 77 -8.26 -0.30 7.30
N TYR A 78 -8.88 -0.39 6.13
CA TYR A 78 -10.26 0.02 5.92
C TYR A 78 -11.23 -0.85 6.76
N GLU A 79 -11.11 -2.17 6.67
CA GLU A 79 -11.94 -3.13 7.42
C GLU A 79 -11.79 -2.95 8.94
N TRP A 80 -10.57 -2.70 9.42
CA TRP A 80 -10.32 -2.39 10.83
C TRP A 80 -11.09 -1.12 11.25
N THR A 81 -11.05 -0.06 10.43
CA THR A 81 -11.75 1.19 10.70
C THR A 81 -13.27 1.01 10.71
N VAL A 82 -13.82 0.28 9.73
CA VAL A 82 -15.26 -0.08 9.68
C VAL A 82 -15.66 -0.80 10.97
N SER A 83 -14.87 -1.79 11.38
CA SER A 83 -15.11 -2.56 12.59
C SER A 83 -15.08 -1.68 13.85
N MET A 84 -14.13 -0.75 13.94
CA MET A 84 -13.98 0.19 15.04
C MET A 84 -15.21 1.11 15.13
N VAL A 85 -15.65 1.71 14.03
CA VAL A 85 -16.85 2.56 13.99
C VAL A 85 -18.09 1.76 14.44
N LYS A 86 -18.24 0.53 13.95
CA LYS A 86 -19.36 -0.32 14.31
C LYS A 86 -19.35 -0.71 15.79
N GLN A 87 -18.18 -1.00 16.35
CA GLN A 87 -18.04 -1.36 17.78
C GLN A 87 -18.31 -0.17 18.70
N GLU A 88 -17.75 1.00 18.39
CA GLU A 88 -17.80 2.17 19.28
C GLU A 88 -19.10 2.97 19.14
N LEU A 89 -19.60 3.16 17.92
CA LEU A 89 -20.75 4.02 17.65
C LEU A 89 -22.03 3.25 17.36
N LYS A 90 -21.96 1.93 17.11
CA LYS A 90 -23.10 1.10 16.65
C LYS A 90 -23.71 1.64 15.35
N LYS A 91 -22.87 2.25 14.50
CA LYS A 91 -23.25 2.81 13.20
C LYS A 91 -22.59 2.03 12.07
N ASP A 92 -23.23 2.01 10.92
CA ASP A 92 -22.64 1.49 9.69
C ASP A 92 -21.70 2.53 9.07
N PHE A 93 -20.72 2.05 8.30
CA PHE A 93 -19.70 2.83 7.62
C PHE A 93 -19.69 2.42 6.14
N GLN A 94 -19.90 3.37 5.24
CA GLN A 94 -20.05 3.13 3.80
C GLN A 94 -18.84 3.57 2.97
N GLY A 95 -17.90 4.32 3.55
CA GLY A 95 -16.73 4.83 2.86
C GLY A 95 -17.01 6.06 2.01
N VAL A 96 -17.90 6.91 2.48
CA VAL A 96 -18.29 8.20 1.86
C VAL A 96 -17.91 9.37 2.77
N GLU A 97 -17.96 10.62 2.23
CA GLU A 97 -17.55 11.82 2.96
C GLU A 97 -18.28 11.98 4.31
N GLU A 98 -19.57 11.64 4.37
CA GLU A 98 -20.37 11.71 5.60
C GLU A 98 -19.84 10.81 6.73
N ASP A 99 -19.06 9.79 6.39
CA ASP A 99 -18.47 8.90 7.38
C ASP A 99 -17.27 9.52 8.12
N LEU A 100 -16.71 10.62 7.62
CA LEU A 100 -15.62 11.35 8.29
C LEU A 100 -16.04 11.85 9.67
N GLU A 101 -17.30 12.26 9.83
CA GLU A 101 -17.81 12.65 11.16
C GLU A 101 -17.84 11.47 12.13
N LYS A 102 -18.11 10.26 11.65
CA LYS A 102 -18.06 9.04 12.47
C LYS A 102 -16.61 8.72 12.90
N LEU A 103 -15.65 8.88 11.97
CA LEU A 103 -14.23 8.73 12.31
C LEU A 103 -13.80 9.75 13.36
N GLN A 104 -14.22 11.01 13.23
CA GLN A 104 -13.91 12.04 14.23
C GLN A 104 -14.49 11.67 15.61
N GLN A 105 -15.74 11.20 15.66
CA GLN A 105 -16.35 10.75 16.91
C GLN A 105 -15.58 9.61 17.58
N VAL A 106 -15.04 8.65 16.79
CA VAL A 106 -14.18 7.57 17.31
C VAL A 106 -12.87 8.12 17.87
N ILE A 107 -12.23 9.07 17.18
CA ILE A 107 -11.01 9.73 17.64
C ILE A 107 -11.29 10.47 18.97
N ASP A 108 -12.34 11.27 19.02
CA ASP A 108 -12.71 12.09 20.18
C ASP A 108 -13.11 11.24 21.40
N SER A 109 -13.55 10.02 21.18
CA SER A 109 -13.83 9.07 22.26
C SER A 109 -12.57 8.64 23.05
N GLY A 110 -11.36 8.94 22.53
CA GLY A 110 -10.09 8.57 23.14
C GLY A 110 -9.73 7.08 23.05
N LYS A 111 -10.48 6.31 22.26
CA LYS A 111 -10.23 4.87 22.06
C LYS A 111 -8.98 4.61 21.26
N ILE A 112 -8.62 5.51 20.35
CA ILE A 112 -7.40 5.42 19.57
C ILE A 112 -6.25 5.99 20.39
N ARG A 113 -5.31 5.12 20.71
CA ARG A 113 -4.20 5.49 21.57
C ARG A 113 -3.16 6.33 20.82
N PRO A 114 -2.70 7.47 21.35
CA PRO A 114 -1.77 8.37 20.65
C PRO A 114 -0.44 7.70 20.19
N LYS A 115 -0.02 6.62 20.85
CA LYS A 115 1.24 5.91 20.56
C LYS A 115 1.08 4.74 19.57
N LYS A 116 -0.14 4.44 19.15
CA LYS A 116 -0.44 3.33 18.22
C LYS A 116 -0.41 3.80 16.78
N LYS A 117 0.80 3.78 16.20
CA LYS A 117 1.05 4.19 14.82
C LYS A 117 0.13 3.49 13.81
N GLU A 118 -0.06 2.17 13.99
CA GLU A 118 -0.85 1.34 13.07
C GLU A 118 -2.32 1.77 13.04
N GLU A 119 -2.89 2.09 14.21
CA GLU A 119 -4.28 2.55 14.32
C GLU A 119 -4.47 3.91 13.61
N TRP A 120 -3.54 4.84 13.81
CA TRP A 120 -3.56 6.15 13.13
C TRP A 120 -3.32 6.03 11.63
N MET A 121 -2.43 5.13 11.22
CA MET A 121 -2.20 4.86 9.81
C MET A 121 -3.46 4.30 9.13
N ALA A 122 -4.18 3.38 9.81
CA ALA A 122 -5.43 2.83 9.29
C ALA A 122 -6.50 3.92 9.07
N ILE A 123 -6.61 4.89 9.98
CA ILE A 123 -7.50 6.05 9.78
C ILE A 123 -7.06 6.89 8.58
N GLY A 124 -5.76 7.19 8.45
CA GLY A 124 -5.26 7.95 7.30
C GLY A 124 -5.50 7.24 5.97
N ILE A 125 -5.30 5.92 5.93
CA ILE A 125 -5.63 5.09 4.77
C ILE A 125 -7.13 5.14 4.47
N THR A 126 -7.99 5.08 5.49
CA THR A 126 -9.45 5.16 5.30
C THR A 126 -9.89 6.52 4.75
N ILE A 127 -9.28 7.63 5.20
CA ILE A 127 -9.53 8.96 4.61
C ILE A 127 -9.15 8.95 3.12
N CYS A 128 -7.99 8.38 2.78
CA CYS A 128 -7.58 8.24 1.38
C CYS A 128 -8.49 7.31 0.58
N ALA A 129 -9.05 6.26 1.20
CA ALA A 129 -10.02 5.38 0.53
C ALA A 129 -11.34 6.12 0.23
N ILE A 130 -11.83 6.96 1.15
CA ILE A 130 -12.98 7.82 0.91
C ILE A 130 -12.69 8.78 -0.25
N LEU A 131 -11.54 9.46 -0.24
CA LEU A 131 -11.12 10.33 -1.34
C LEU A 131 -11.10 9.59 -2.70
N ALA A 132 -10.55 8.37 -2.74
CA ALA A 132 -10.49 7.58 -3.95
C ALA A 132 -11.85 7.10 -4.44
N ASN A 133 -12.81 6.91 -3.53
CA ASN A 133 -14.18 6.54 -3.89
C ASN A 133 -15.00 7.74 -4.42
N GLU A 134 -14.78 8.94 -3.87
CA GLU A 134 -15.57 10.12 -4.15
C GLU A 134 -15.03 10.97 -5.31
N ILE A 135 -13.71 10.88 -5.58
CA ILE A 135 -13.02 11.75 -6.52
C ILE A 135 -12.45 10.97 -7.69
N ASP A 136 -13.00 11.20 -8.87
CA ASP A 136 -12.50 10.59 -10.09
C ASP A 136 -11.03 10.97 -10.38
N GLY A 137 -10.24 10.00 -10.78
CA GLY A 137 -8.84 10.19 -11.15
C GLY A 137 -7.85 10.14 -9.98
N MET A 138 -8.31 9.81 -8.78
CA MET A 138 -7.43 9.45 -7.69
C MET A 138 -6.97 8.00 -7.83
N GLU A 139 -5.67 7.77 -7.72
CA GLU A 139 -5.06 6.46 -7.92
C GLU A 139 -4.14 6.09 -6.76
N TRP A 140 -4.28 4.85 -6.29
CA TRP A 140 -3.36 4.29 -5.34
C TRP A 140 -2.03 3.94 -5.99
N MET A 141 -0.94 4.35 -5.34
CA MET A 141 0.44 4.12 -5.74
C MET A 141 1.23 3.53 -4.58
N THR A 142 2.34 2.87 -4.88
CA THR A 142 3.36 2.50 -3.89
C THR A 142 4.51 3.48 -3.96
N LEU A 143 4.84 4.11 -2.83
CA LEU A 143 6.10 4.85 -2.65
C LEU A 143 7.20 3.86 -2.28
N ILE A 144 8.33 3.94 -2.97
CA ILE A 144 9.59 3.30 -2.59
C ILE A 144 10.60 4.40 -2.33
N ASP A 145 10.99 4.60 -1.07
CA ASP A 145 11.98 5.59 -0.64
C ASP A 145 12.97 4.95 0.33
N GLY A 146 14.05 4.42 -0.20
CA GLY A 146 15.01 3.61 0.56
C GLY A 146 14.35 2.37 1.15
N ASN A 147 14.33 2.28 2.49
CA ASN A 147 13.66 1.19 3.21
C ASN A 147 12.18 1.48 3.52
N ARG A 148 11.66 2.61 3.09
CA ARG A 148 10.26 2.96 3.28
C ARG A 148 9.46 2.53 2.05
N GLU A 149 8.51 1.65 2.27
CA GLU A 149 7.47 1.29 1.31
C GLU A 149 6.12 1.63 1.93
N ALA A 150 5.28 2.34 1.19
CA ALA A 150 4.00 2.79 1.72
C ALA A 150 2.99 3.07 0.60
N PRO A 151 1.69 2.81 0.83
CA PRO A 151 0.65 3.27 -0.07
C PRO A 151 0.54 4.80 0.00
N LEU A 152 0.45 5.43 -1.15
CA LEU A 152 0.10 6.83 -1.32
C LEU A 152 -1.10 6.94 -2.26
N LEU A 153 -1.87 8.01 -2.11
CA LEU A 153 -2.90 8.36 -3.09
C LEU A 153 -2.35 9.46 -4.01
N ARG A 154 -2.41 9.26 -5.32
CA ARG A 154 -2.01 10.26 -6.33
C ARG A 154 -3.26 10.92 -6.90
N TYR A 155 -3.21 12.23 -7.02
CA TYR A 155 -4.21 13.02 -7.72
C TYR A 155 -3.52 14.11 -8.54
N LYS A 156 -3.63 14.05 -9.86
CA LYS A 156 -2.92 14.95 -10.78
C LYS A 156 -1.40 14.90 -10.48
N ASP A 157 -0.80 16.04 -10.17
CA ASP A 157 0.64 16.18 -9.88
C ASP A 157 0.97 16.10 -8.38
N ARG A 158 -0.02 15.75 -7.54
CA ARG A 158 0.14 15.69 -6.08
C ARG A 158 0.02 14.28 -5.55
N THR A 159 0.67 14.05 -4.43
CA THR A 159 0.53 12.81 -3.66
C THR A 159 0.04 13.12 -2.25
N ILE A 160 -0.88 12.30 -1.78
CA ILE A 160 -1.43 12.34 -0.43
C ILE A 160 -0.85 11.16 0.34
N ASP A 161 -0.15 11.45 1.42
CA ASP A 161 0.47 10.45 2.30
C ASP A 161 -0.47 10.19 3.49
N PRO A 162 -1.09 9.00 3.60
CA PRO A 162 -1.98 8.67 4.72
C PRO A 162 -1.37 8.91 6.10
N MET A 163 -0.05 8.67 6.24
CA MET A 163 0.65 8.92 7.50
C MET A 163 0.72 10.39 7.86
N LYS A 164 0.80 11.29 6.87
CA LYS A 164 0.87 12.73 7.11
C LYS A 164 -0.48 13.30 7.53
N LEU A 165 -1.58 12.71 7.07
CA LEU A 165 -2.93 13.13 7.44
C LEU A 165 -3.22 12.89 8.93
N THR A 166 -2.63 11.85 9.53
CA THR A 166 -2.99 11.41 10.87
C THR A 166 -1.78 11.23 11.79
N TRP A 167 -1.01 10.15 11.62
CA TRP A 167 0.07 9.78 12.53
C TRP A 167 1.11 10.86 12.73
N SER A 168 1.56 11.53 11.67
CA SER A 168 2.60 12.55 11.79
C SER A 168 2.18 13.72 12.66
N ARG A 169 0.89 14.12 12.58
CA ARG A 169 0.31 15.18 13.40
C ARG A 169 0.23 14.77 14.89
N VAL A 170 -0.36 13.60 15.12
CA VAL A 170 -0.52 13.08 16.50
C VAL A 170 0.85 12.85 17.15
N LYS A 171 1.84 12.37 16.40
CA LYS A 171 3.21 12.23 16.90
C LYS A 171 3.85 13.57 17.23
N ALA A 172 3.50 14.64 16.53
CA ALA A 172 3.93 16.01 16.84
C ALA A 172 3.17 16.66 18.00
N GLY A 173 2.17 15.98 18.55
CA GLY A 173 1.29 16.53 19.60
C GLY A 173 0.20 17.45 19.07
N GLU A 174 -0.06 17.45 17.78
CA GLU A 174 -1.10 18.24 17.13
C GLU A 174 -2.45 17.48 17.17
N PRO A 175 -3.56 18.20 17.24
CA PRO A 175 -4.89 17.58 17.07
C PRO A 175 -5.05 17.04 15.66
N CYS A 176 -5.75 15.93 15.53
CA CYS A 176 -6.10 15.35 14.24
C CYS A 176 -7.60 15.55 13.99
N ASN A 177 -7.93 16.46 13.09
CA ASN A 177 -9.29 16.68 12.61
C ASN A 177 -9.43 16.06 11.20
N VAL A 178 -10.08 14.90 11.12
CA VAL A 178 -10.15 14.13 9.86
C VAL A 178 -10.95 14.86 8.78
N VAL A 179 -11.96 15.65 9.14
CA VAL A 179 -12.77 16.43 8.19
C VAL A 179 -11.92 17.55 7.58
N GLU A 180 -11.12 18.24 8.39
CA GLU A 180 -10.21 19.28 7.89
C GLU A 180 -9.10 18.68 7.02
N GLU A 181 -8.51 17.55 7.43
CA GLU A 181 -7.47 16.90 6.64
C GLU A 181 -8.01 16.40 5.28
N TYR A 182 -9.22 15.86 5.25
CA TYR A 182 -9.91 15.51 4.01
C TYR A 182 -10.07 16.74 3.08
N LYS A 183 -10.60 17.84 3.60
CA LYS A 183 -10.81 19.07 2.82
C LYS A 183 -9.52 19.64 2.24
N LYS A 184 -8.42 19.62 3.01
CA LYS A 184 -7.10 20.05 2.52
C LYS A 184 -6.57 19.23 1.35
N CYS A 185 -7.06 17.99 1.18
CA CYS A 185 -6.67 17.16 0.05
C CYS A 185 -7.40 17.56 -1.25
N LEU A 186 -8.50 18.30 -1.16
CA LEU A 186 -9.30 18.76 -2.31
C LEU A 186 -8.76 20.06 -2.91
N ASP A 187 -8.11 20.91 -2.09
CA ASP A 187 -7.49 22.19 -2.49
C ASP A 187 -6.17 21.95 -3.29
#